data_448ae6134119832a08e409951177862a
#
_entry.id   448ae6134119832a08e409951177862a
#
_cell.length_a   1.000
_cell.length_b   1.000
_cell.length_c   1.000
_cell.angle_alpha   90.00
_cell.angle_beta   90.00
_cell.angle_gamma   90.00
#
_symmetry.space_group_name_H-M   'P 1'
#
loop_
_entity.id
_entity.type
_entity.pdbx_description
1 polymer ?
#
loop_
_entity_poly.entity_id
_entity_poly.type
_entity_poly.pdbx_seq_one_letter_code
_entity_poly.pdbx_strand_id
1 'polypeptide(L)'
;GSSEYTIALVDEVSEISEKAVEVLFSRLRWRIHDTFKTPRMLLTTNPTINWVRARFVQDENGESVICREGEAYVPFSVFDNPNIAFRQVYEAALNKIRDEATKERLLYGNWDFVEANDMAVYGGFDGARHLITGLKEKVYDPTRPIITVWDFNVAPQMSVLSAQIDYDNKKVYILEEILGKPEDKENNTPALARKVRMKLYRDKHIGGVDVTGDPAGLQRSTTNEDGVNNYTIIVDTFGKGILRPKIKLLRKQPPQATRCEFVNEVFNGYEGWEIQIDIKCRRLTQDLIYQLRNEDGTKSKHKVTDPKTGVKYERYGHLSDCLDYLLCFYLRDSWYKYKNGGDGNGYVVSTTVIQEGFSY
;
A
#
# COMPACT_ATOMS: atom_id res chain seq x y z
N GLY A 1 22.24 33.46 -21.86
CA GLY A 1 21.47 34.48 -21.16
C GLY A 1 20.34 33.82 -20.40
N SER A 2 20.09 34.20 -19.15
CA SER A 2 18.96 33.68 -18.40
C SER A 2 17.70 34.46 -18.77
N SER A 3 16.70 33.80 -19.35
CA SER A 3 15.39 34.41 -19.60
C SER A 3 14.61 34.60 -18.30
N GLU A 4 13.83 35.68 -18.22
CA GLU A 4 12.94 35.97 -17.07
C GLU A 4 11.51 36.11 -17.60
N TYR A 5 10.55 35.68 -16.78
CA TYR A 5 9.14 35.61 -17.17
C TYR A 5 8.25 36.19 -16.07
N THR A 6 7.06 36.63 -16.43
CA THR A 6 6.01 37.08 -15.50
C THR A 6 5.00 35.94 -15.26
N ILE A 7 4.71 35.16 -16.30
CA ILE A 7 3.75 34.08 -16.30
C ILE A 7 4.40 32.87 -16.99
N ALA A 8 4.21 31.67 -16.46
CA ALA A 8 4.54 30.43 -17.11
C ALA A 8 3.33 29.51 -17.16
N LEU A 9 3.16 28.83 -18.28
CA LEU A 9 2.22 27.73 -18.45
C LEU A 9 3.04 26.48 -18.76
N VAL A 10 2.82 25.42 -18.01
CA VAL A 10 3.44 24.10 -18.22
C VAL A 10 2.32 23.09 -18.40
N ASP A 11 2.17 22.62 -19.62
CA ASP A 11 1.22 21.56 -19.96
C ASP A 11 1.88 20.20 -19.78
N GLU A 12 1.11 19.19 -19.38
CA GLU A 12 1.60 17.83 -19.05
C GLU A 12 2.81 17.87 -18.09
N VAL A 13 2.67 18.61 -17.01
CA VAL A 13 3.76 18.80 -16.02
C VAL A 13 4.24 17.50 -15.39
N SER A 14 3.44 16.44 -15.46
CA SER A 14 3.81 15.08 -15.04
C SER A 14 5.02 14.51 -15.78
N GLU A 15 5.29 14.97 -17.00
CA GLU A 15 6.39 14.49 -17.84
C GLU A 15 7.74 15.13 -17.51
N ILE A 16 7.75 16.16 -16.68
CA ILE A 16 8.99 16.85 -16.27
C ILE A 16 9.25 16.69 -14.77
N SER A 17 10.51 16.81 -14.38
CA SER A 17 10.89 16.68 -12.97
C SER A 17 10.45 17.90 -12.14
N GLU A 18 10.11 17.67 -10.87
CA GLU A 18 9.81 18.74 -9.91
C GLU A 18 10.91 19.80 -9.87
N LYS A 19 12.19 19.36 -9.91
CA LYS A 19 13.33 20.27 -9.94
C LYS A 19 13.31 21.21 -11.15
N ALA A 20 12.88 20.73 -12.32
CA ALA A 20 12.77 21.59 -13.52
C ALA A 20 11.70 22.68 -13.32
N VAL A 21 10.57 22.33 -12.70
CA VAL A 21 9.51 23.29 -12.35
C VAL A 21 10.00 24.32 -11.33
N GLU A 22 10.75 23.91 -10.32
CA GLU A 22 11.35 24.81 -9.33
C GLU A 22 12.35 25.81 -9.98
N VAL A 23 13.17 25.32 -10.92
CA VAL A 23 14.07 26.19 -11.70
C VAL A 23 13.27 27.18 -12.52
N LEU A 24 12.19 26.75 -13.20
CA LEU A 24 11.31 27.64 -13.95
C LEU A 24 10.65 28.68 -13.03
N PHE A 25 10.17 28.26 -11.86
CA PHE A 25 9.58 29.17 -10.88
C PHE A 25 10.56 30.25 -10.43
N SER A 26 11.84 29.92 -10.26
CA SER A 26 12.90 30.89 -9.91
C SER A 26 13.13 31.96 -11.00
N ARG A 27 12.63 31.74 -12.22
CA ARG A 27 12.71 32.66 -13.35
C ARG A 27 11.49 33.59 -13.50
N LEU A 28 10.45 33.40 -12.69
CA LEU A 28 9.23 34.21 -12.69
C LEU A 28 9.46 35.50 -11.90
N ARG A 29 10.25 36.42 -12.47
CA ARG A 29 10.64 37.67 -11.82
C ARG A 29 10.69 38.88 -12.78
N TRP A 30 10.12 38.73 -13.99
CA TRP A 30 10.11 39.80 -14.95
C TRP A 30 9.16 40.94 -14.54
N ARG A 31 9.62 42.19 -14.69
CA ARG A 31 8.81 43.39 -14.48
C ARG A 31 8.21 43.88 -15.79
N ILE A 32 6.93 44.22 -15.80
CA ILE A 32 6.25 44.84 -16.93
C ILE A 32 6.03 46.31 -16.61
N HIS A 33 6.60 47.19 -17.42
CA HIS A 33 6.48 48.67 -17.28
C HIS A 33 6.82 49.16 -15.86
N ASP A 34 7.97 48.76 -15.32
CA ASP A 34 8.44 49.08 -13.98
C ASP A 34 7.49 48.70 -12.82
N THR A 35 6.42 48.02 -13.15
CA THR A 35 5.46 47.52 -12.16
C THR A 35 5.73 46.04 -11.90
N PHE A 36 5.98 45.71 -10.65
CA PHE A 36 6.09 44.30 -10.26
C PHE A 36 4.69 43.69 -10.25
N LYS A 37 4.41 42.77 -11.16
CA LYS A 37 3.21 41.94 -11.16
C LYS A 37 3.50 40.67 -10.43
N THR A 38 2.54 40.20 -9.63
CA THR A 38 2.64 38.89 -8.95
C THR A 38 2.90 37.81 -10.00
N PRO A 39 4.03 37.08 -9.94
CA PRO A 39 4.31 36.02 -10.87
C PRO A 39 3.27 34.90 -10.73
N ARG A 40 2.92 34.28 -11.83
CA ARG A 40 1.96 33.16 -11.83
C ARG A 40 2.50 32.02 -12.67
N MET A 41 2.25 30.81 -12.18
CA MET A 41 2.51 29.56 -12.91
C MET A 41 1.23 28.76 -12.94
N LEU A 42 0.83 28.33 -14.15
CA LEU A 42 -0.24 27.36 -14.33
C LEU A 42 0.39 26.03 -14.77
N LEU A 43 0.10 24.98 -14.02
CA LEU A 43 0.53 23.61 -14.30
C LEU A 43 -0.70 22.80 -14.65
N THR A 44 -0.69 22.12 -15.78
CA THR A 44 -1.77 21.21 -16.18
C THR A 44 -1.22 19.79 -16.33
N THR A 45 -2.03 18.80 -16.00
CA THR A 45 -1.70 17.38 -16.19
C THR A 45 -2.94 16.52 -16.08
N ASN A 46 -2.91 15.37 -16.71
CA ASN A 46 -3.84 14.30 -16.40
C ASN A 46 -3.41 13.58 -15.11
N PRO A 47 -4.36 12.97 -14.36
CA PRO A 47 -4.06 12.19 -13.19
C PRO A 47 -3.00 11.12 -13.49
N THR A 48 -1.92 11.18 -12.77
CA THR A 48 -0.80 10.23 -12.89
C THR A 48 -0.05 10.19 -11.57
N ILE A 49 0.47 9.02 -11.18
CA ILE A 49 1.14 8.89 -9.91
C ILE A 49 2.60 9.28 -10.04
N ASN A 50 2.85 10.50 -9.68
CA ASN A 50 4.18 11.11 -9.68
C ASN A 50 4.28 12.19 -8.60
N TRP A 51 5.32 13.03 -8.69
CA TRP A 51 5.57 14.11 -7.77
C TRP A 51 4.42 15.14 -7.71
N VAL A 52 3.65 15.34 -8.82
CA VAL A 52 2.52 16.29 -8.86
C VAL A 52 1.41 15.85 -7.90
N ARG A 53 1.05 14.54 -7.93
CA ARG A 53 0.08 13.98 -6.99
C ARG A 53 0.56 14.16 -5.55
N ALA A 54 1.79 13.79 -5.27
CA ALA A 54 2.35 13.87 -3.91
C ALA A 54 2.43 15.30 -3.38
N ARG A 55 2.62 16.29 -4.26
CA ARG A 55 2.76 17.70 -3.87
C ARG A 55 1.43 18.44 -3.72
N PHE A 56 0.44 18.15 -4.59
CA PHE A 56 -0.75 18.98 -4.72
C PHE A 56 -2.06 18.26 -4.43
N VAL A 57 -2.11 16.93 -4.48
CA VAL A 57 -3.36 16.17 -4.44
C VAL A 57 -3.47 15.32 -3.20
N GLN A 58 -2.57 14.34 -3.05
CA GLN A 58 -2.60 13.37 -1.96
C GLN A 58 -1.17 13.03 -1.53
N ASP A 59 -0.96 12.98 -0.23
CA ASP A 59 0.30 12.55 0.35
C ASP A 59 0.51 11.03 0.22
N GLU A 60 1.60 10.53 0.77
CA GLU A 60 1.95 9.10 0.75
C GLU A 60 0.93 8.22 1.49
N ASN A 61 0.14 8.80 2.39
CA ASN A 61 -0.90 8.10 3.14
C ASN A 61 -2.26 8.19 2.45
N GLY A 62 -2.33 8.87 1.29
CA GLY A 62 -3.57 9.12 0.56
C GLY A 62 -4.45 10.21 1.20
N GLU A 63 -3.91 10.95 2.17
CA GLU A 63 -4.57 12.12 2.73
C GLU A 63 -4.43 13.30 1.76
N SER A 64 -5.49 14.12 1.66
CA SER A 64 -5.45 15.31 0.81
C SER A 64 -4.34 16.27 1.25
N VAL A 65 -3.51 16.68 0.31
CA VAL A 65 -2.44 17.64 0.57
C VAL A 65 -3.03 19.04 0.75
N ILE A 66 -2.63 19.72 1.81
CA ILE A 66 -2.88 21.14 1.96
C ILE A 66 -1.81 21.88 1.16
N CYS A 67 -2.20 22.52 0.05
CA CYS A 67 -1.30 23.33 -0.76
C CYS A 67 -0.67 24.45 0.08
N ARG A 68 0.57 24.82 -0.26
CA ARG A 68 1.28 25.91 0.43
C ARG A 68 0.59 27.24 0.16
N GLU A 69 0.89 28.24 0.98
CA GLU A 69 0.41 29.61 0.73
C GLU A 69 0.78 30.07 -0.68
N GLY A 70 -0.21 30.53 -1.43
CA GLY A 70 -0.05 30.95 -2.83
C GLY A 70 -0.14 29.81 -3.85
N GLU A 71 -0.34 28.57 -3.44
CA GLU A 71 -0.59 27.42 -4.31
C GLU A 71 -2.04 26.97 -4.18
N ALA A 72 -2.62 26.46 -5.27
CA ALA A 72 -3.95 25.86 -5.28
C ALA A 72 -4.01 24.69 -6.24
N TYR A 73 -4.66 23.63 -5.82
CA TYR A 73 -5.07 22.52 -6.68
C TYR A 73 -6.53 22.72 -7.09
N VAL A 74 -6.77 22.69 -8.39
CA VAL A 74 -8.11 22.82 -8.97
C VAL A 74 -8.41 21.53 -9.75
N PRO A 75 -9.23 20.62 -9.21
CA PRO A 75 -9.68 19.45 -9.95
C PRO A 75 -10.54 19.91 -11.13
N PHE A 76 -10.35 19.28 -12.28
CA PHE A 76 -11.09 19.57 -13.51
C PHE A 76 -11.34 18.26 -14.27
N SER A 77 -12.55 18.06 -14.71
CA SER A 77 -12.96 16.90 -15.50
C SER A 77 -13.62 17.36 -16.81
N VAL A 78 -13.87 16.43 -17.73
CA VAL A 78 -14.64 16.72 -18.94
C VAL A 78 -16.01 17.32 -18.63
N PHE A 79 -16.60 16.96 -17.49
CA PHE A 79 -17.93 17.40 -17.09
C PHE A 79 -17.98 18.88 -16.68
N ASP A 80 -16.83 19.46 -16.34
CA ASP A 80 -16.70 20.88 -15.99
C ASP A 80 -16.57 21.79 -17.23
N ASN A 81 -16.43 21.20 -18.42
CA ASN A 81 -16.33 21.99 -19.66
C ASN A 81 -17.69 22.61 -19.99
N PRO A 82 -17.79 23.95 -20.15
CA PRO A 82 -19.05 24.63 -20.44
C PRO A 82 -19.62 24.33 -21.83
N ASN A 83 -18.78 23.84 -22.75
CA ASN A 83 -19.22 23.47 -24.10
C ASN A 83 -19.84 22.08 -24.10
N ILE A 84 -21.18 22.02 -24.04
CA ILE A 84 -21.94 20.76 -23.96
C ILE A 84 -21.70 19.87 -25.19
N ALA A 85 -21.60 20.45 -26.38
CA ALA A 85 -21.39 19.65 -27.60
C ALA A 85 -20.00 18.99 -27.58
N PHE A 86 -18.97 19.72 -27.18
CA PHE A 86 -17.62 19.16 -26.98
C PHE A 86 -17.64 18.04 -25.93
N ARG A 87 -18.29 18.27 -24.78
CA ARG A 87 -18.43 17.30 -23.70
C ARG A 87 -18.99 15.98 -24.17
N GLN A 88 -20.13 16.03 -24.91
CA GLN A 88 -20.79 14.83 -25.42
C GLN A 88 -19.92 14.03 -26.41
N VAL A 89 -19.23 14.71 -27.31
CA VAL A 89 -18.33 14.07 -28.29
C VAL A 89 -17.13 13.46 -27.59
N TYR A 90 -16.54 14.17 -26.64
CA TYR A 90 -15.34 13.71 -25.93
C TYR A 90 -15.67 12.55 -24.97
N GLU A 91 -16.77 12.64 -24.22
CA GLU A 91 -17.28 11.55 -23.37
C GLU A 91 -17.55 10.30 -24.19
N ALA A 92 -18.21 10.44 -25.35
CA ALA A 92 -18.47 9.31 -26.23
C ALA A 92 -17.18 8.67 -26.77
N ALA A 93 -16.13 9.46 -26.98
CA ALA A 93 -14.82 8.97 -27.38
C ALA A 93 -14.13 8.20 -26.25
N LEU A 94 -14.10 8.77 -25.04
CA LEU A 94 -13.49 8.14 -23.86
C LEU A 94 -14.21 6.86 -23.44
N ASN A 95 -15.53 6.81 -23.59
CA ASN A 95 -16.32 5.59 -23.30
C ASN A 95 -16.02 4.40 -24.24
N LYS A 96 -15.30 4.63 -25.35
CA LYS A 96 -14.80 3.55 -26.22
C LYS A 96 -13.48 2.95 -25.75
N ILE A 97 -12.82 3.59 -24.79
CA ILE A 97 -11.60 3.07 -24.18
C ILE A 97 -11.96 1.81 -23.40
N ARG A 98 -11.24 0.70 -23.68
CA ARG A 98 -11.48 -0.60 -23.04
C ARG A 98 -10.83 -0.70 -21.66
N ASP A 99 -9.75 0.03 -21.47
CA ASP A 99 -9.04 0.08 -20.19
C ASP A 99 -9.78 1.00 -19.22
N GLU A 100 -10.41 0.42 -18.22
CA GLU A 100 -11.16 1.16 -17.18
C GLU A 100 -10.27 2.09 -16.38
N ALA A 101 -8.98 1.75 -16.15
CA ALA A 101 -8.06 2.63 -15.45
C ALA A 101 -7.81 3.92 -16.23
N THR A 102 -7.56 3.82 -17.52
CA THR A 102 -7.41 4.97 -18.41
C THR A 102 -8.71 5.79 -18.49
N LYS A 103 -9.86 5.12 -18.55
CA LYS A 103 -11.15 5.80 -18.59
C LYS A 103 -11.43 6.55 -17.29
N GLU A 104 -11.24 5.93 -16.13
CA GLU A 104 -11.39 6.58 -14.81
C GLU A 104 -10.47 7.79 -14.67
N ARG A 105 -9.23 7.67 -15.13
CA ARG A 105 -8.25 8.74 -15.12
C ARG A 105 -8.65 9.93 -16.00
N LEU A 106 -9.01 9.67 -17.26
CA LEU A 106 -9.25 10.73 -18.24
C LEU A 106 -10.67 11.30 -18.17
N LEU A 107 -11.68 10.47 -17.83
CA LEU A 107 -13.06 10.90 -17.78
C LEU A 107 -13.43 11.51 -16.43
N TYR A 108 -13.00 10.89 -15.34
CA TYR A 108 -13.39 11.31 -13.99
C TYR A 108 -12.28 12.01 -13.21
N GLY A 109 -11.07 12.13 -13.80
CA GLY A 109 -9.94 12.78 -13.12
C GLY A 109 -9.46 11.99 -11.91
N ASN A 110 -9.64 10.68 -11.90
CA ASN A 110 -9.32 9.83 -10.76
C ASN A 110 -7.81 9.59 -10.65
N TRP A 111 -7.20 10.02 -9.55
CA TRP A 111 -5.78 9.87 -9.27
C TRP A 111 -5.38 8.52 -8.69
N ASP A 112 -6.33 7.72 -8.29
CA ASP A 112 -6.10 6.41 -7.68
C ASP A 112 -6.09 5.26 -8.69
N PHE A 113 -6.55 5.52 -9.93
CA PHE A 113 -6.49 4.55 -11.02
C PHE A 113 -5.19 4.69 -11.82
N VAL A 114 -4.48 3.58 -11.98
CA VAL A 114 -3.19 3.50 -12.66
C VAL A 114 -3.26 2.46 -13.77
N GLU A 115 -2.65 2.78 -14.89
CA GLU A 115 -2.43 1.82 -15.98
C GLU A 115 -1.65 0.61 -15.46
N ALA A 116 -2.05 -0.58 -15.91
CA ALA A 116 -1.30 -1.80 -15.66
C ALA A 116 0.15 -1.59 -16.13
N ASN A 117 1.09 -1.70 -15.20
CA ASN A 117 2.50 -1.60 -15.51
C ASN A 117 3.04 -3.00 -15.74
N ASP A 118 3.46 -3.32 -16.95
CA ASP A 118 4.06 -4.62 -17.31
C ASP A 118 5.29 -4.96 -16.46
N MET A 119 5.90 -3.94 -15.85
CA MET A 119 7.02 -4.09 -14.91
C MET A 119 6.58 -4.21 -13.45
N ALA A 120 5.27 -4.17 -13.15
CA ALA A 120 4.80 -4.35 -11.79
C ALA A 120 5.03 -5.78 -11.31
N VAL A 121 5.40 -5.93 -10.02
CA VAL A 121 5.52 -7.25 -9.38
C VAL A 121 4.17 -7.95 -9.35
N TYR A 122 3.10 -7.19 -9.07
CA TYR A 122 1.75 -7.71 -8.86
C TYR A 122 0.84 -7.43 -10.06
N GLY A 123 1.24 -7.91 -11.24
CA GLY A 123 0.46 -7.76 -12.48
C GLY A 123 -0.92 -8.45 -12.46
N GLY A 124 -1.16 -9.37 -11.52
CA GLY A 124 -2.47 -9.97 -11.29
C GLY A 124 -3.44 -9.09 -10.50
N PHE A 125 -2.95 -8.00 -9.87
CA PHE A 125 -3.80 -7.08 -9.13
C PHE A 125 -4.57 -6.16 -10.09
N ASP A 126 -5.89 -6.12 -9.91
CA ASP A 126 -6.80 -5.23 -10.62
C ASP A 126 -7.65 -4.48 -9.58
N GLY A 127 -7.50 -3.16 -9.52
CA GLY A 127 -8.23 -2.33 -8.56
C GLY A 127 -9.75 -2.42 -8.71
N ALA A 128 -10.25 -2.51 -9.93
CA ALA A 128 -11.70 -2.62 -10.18
C ALA A 128 -12.28 -3.94 -9.65
N ARG A 129 -11.49 -5.01 -9.66
CA ARG A 129 -11.90 -6.34 -9.20
C ARG A 129 -11.66 -6.55 -7.71
N HIS A 130 -10.53 -6.07 -7.19
CA HIS A 130 -10.05 -6.46 -5.87
C HIS A 130 -10.30 -5.42 -4.77
N LEU A 131 -10.52 -4.13 -5.14
CA LEU A 131 -10.82 -3.08 -4.16
C LEU A 131 -12.32 -2.97 -3.91
N ILE A 132 -12.70 -3.15 -2.66
CA ILE A 132 -14.12 -3.13 -2.26
C ILE A 132 -14.36 -1.98 -1.27
N THR A 133 -15.30 -1.12 -1.60
CA THR A 133 -15.72 -0.03 -0.71
C THR A 133 -16.48 -0.57 0.48
N GLY A 134 -16.00 -0.25 1.70
CA GLY A 134 -16.63 -0.67 2.94
C GLY A 134 -16.60 -2.18 3.14
N LEU A 135 -15.52 -2.84 2.73
CA LEU A 135 -15.36 -4.30 2.88
C LEU A 135 -15.43 -4.70 4.36
N LYS A 136 -14.68 -4.01 5.21
CA LYS A 136 -14.64 -4.32 6.64
C LYS A 136 -16.03 -4.31 7.26
N GLU A 137 -16.84 -3.31 6.96
CA GLU A 137 -18.19 -3.16 7.47
C GLU A 137 -19.15 -4.26 7.00
N LYS A 138 -18.84 -4.90 5.85
CA LYS A 138 -19.69 -5.93 5.24
C LYS A 138 -19.35 -7.35 5.68
N VAL A 139 -18.05 -7.64 5.90
CA VAL A 139 -17.60 -9.04 6.05
C VAL A 139 -16.90 -9.31 7.37
N TYR A 140 -16.49 -8.28 8.13
CA TYR A 140 -15.81 -8.48 9.39
C TYR A 140 -16.70 -9.16 10.43
N ASP A 141 -16.24 -10.30 10.94
CA ASP A 141 -16.89 -11.03 12.00
C ASP A 141 -16.03 -10.99 13.28
N PRO A 142 -16.45 -10.28 14.34
CA PRO A 142 -15.68 -10.18 15.57
C PRO A 142 -15.55 -11.50 16.34
N THR A 143 -16.35 -12.53 16.00
CA THR A 143 -16.31 -13.85 16.63
C THR A 143 -15.34 -14.82 15.95
N ARG A 144 -14.95 -14.55 14.71
CA ARG A 144 -13.96 -15.34 13.96
C ARG A 144 -12.56 -14.83 14.23
N PRO A 145 -11.51 -15.70 14.19
CA PRO A 145 -10.14 -15.27 14.36
C PRO A 145 -9.76 -14.15 13.37
N ILE A 146 -9.06 -13.12 13.87
CA ILE A 146 -8.45 -12.11 13.03
C ILE A 146 -6.95 -12.38 12.91
N ILE A 147 -6.41 -12.17 11.73
CA ILE A 147 -4.99 -12.33 11.43
C ILE A 147 -4.37 -10.94 11.40
N THR A 148 -3.31 -10.72 12.17
CA THR A 148 -2.49 -9.52 12.11
C THR A 148 -1.13 -9.89 11.54
N VAL A 149 -0.76 -9.25 10.41
CA VAL A 149 0.47 -9.54 9.67
C VAL A 149 1.42 -8.34 9.80
N TRP A 150 2.60 -8.58 10.35
CA TRP A 150 3.52 -7.53 10.78
C TRP A 150 4.74 -7.42 9.87
N ASP A 151 5.07 -6.18 9.46
CA ASP A 151 6.37 -5.77 8.94
C ASP A 151 7.05 -4.86 9.96
N PHE A 152 8.28 -5.22 10.35
CA PHE A 152 9.03 -4.55 11.41
C PHE A 152 9.99 -3.47 10.89
N ASN A 153 9.90 -3.12 9.62
CA ASN A 153 10.69 -2.01 9.07
C ASN A 153 10.24 -0.68 9.67
N VAL A 154 11.19 0.02 10.30
CA VAL A 154 10.93 1.32 10.94
C VAL A 154 11.03 2.51 9.98
N ALA A 155 11.51 2.29 8.77
CA ALA A 155 11.65 3.33 7.76
C ALA A 155 10.93 2.92 6.46
N PRO A 156 9.88 3.66 6.02
CA PRO A 156 9.37 4.90 6.62
C PRO A 156 8.61 4.68 7.92
N GLN A 157 7.97 3.53 8.11
CA GLN A 157 7.17 3.22 9.29
C GLN A 157 6.85 1.72 9.36
N MET A 158 6.70 1.21 10.57
CA MET A 158 6.20 -0.14 10.80
C MET A 158 4.76 -0.28 10.31
N SER A 159 4.43 -1.46 9.79
CA SER A 159 3.14 -1.70 9.14
C SER A 159 2.49 -3.00 9.61
N VAL A 160 1.17 -2.99 9.68
CA VAL A 160 0.37 -4.18 10.00
C VAL A 160 -0.80 -4.27 9.03
N LEU A 161 -1.05 -5.46 8.47
CA LEU A 161 -2.31 -5.79 7.81
C LEU A 161 -3.21 -6.57 8.75
N SER A 162 -4.50 -6.27 8.74
CA SER A 162 -5.54 -7.06 9.39
C SER A 162 -6.36 -7.81 8.35
N ALA A 163 -6.53 -9.12 8.54
CA ALA A 163 -7.23 -9.97 7.58
C ALA A 163 -8.12 -11.00 8.25
N GLN A 164 -9.13 -11.45 7.53
CA GLN A 164 -9.90 -12.67 7.84
C GLN A 164 -9.99 -13.54 6.60
N ILE A 165 -10.09 -14.87 6.79
CA ILE A 165 -10.17 -15.84 5.69
C ILE A 165 -11.44 -16.64 5.81
N ASP A 166 -12.18 -16.70 4.73
CA ASP A 166 -13.33 -17.58 4.56
C ASP A 166 -12.91 -18.80 3.73
N TYR A 167 -12.62 -19.89 4.40
CA TYR A 167 -12.17 -21.13 3.75
C TYR A 167 -13.29 -21.82 2.96
N ASP A 168 -14.54 -21.67 3.39
CA ASP A 168 -15.68 -22.30 2.74
C ASP A 168 -15.94 -21.69 1.36
N ASN A 169 -15.83 -20.35 1.28
CA ASN A 169 -16.01 -19.59 0.05
C ASN A 169 -14.69 -19.25 -0.66
N LYS A 170 -13.55 -19.72 -0.12
CA LYS A 170 -12.19 -19.44 -0.63
C LYS A 170 -11.92 -17.94 -0.83
N LYS A 171 -12.23 -17.12 0.18
CA LYS A 171 -12.02 -15.67 0.13
C LYS A 171 -11.05 -15.20 1.21
N VAL A 172 -10.14 -14.35 0.79
CA VAL A 172 -9.21 -13.64 1.69
C VAL A 172 -9.65 -12.18 1.75
N TYR A 173 -10.02 -11.72 2.94
CA TYR A 173 -10.46 -10.36 3.19
C TYR A 173 -9.35 -9.58 3.87
N ILE A 174 -8.79 -8.60 3.18
CA ILE A 174 -7.86 -7.61 3.76
C ILE A 174 -8.69 -6.43 4.25
N LEU A 175 -8.83 -6.34 5.56
CA LEU A 175 -9.82 -5.47 6.21
C LEU A 175 -9.29 -4.08 6.52
N GLU A 176 -8.01 -3.99 6.89
CA GLU A 176 -7.43 -2.73 7.34
C GLU A 176 -5.89 -2.78 7.30
N GLU A 177 -5.27 -1.66 7.00
CA GLU A 177 -3.85 -1.40 7.25
C GLU A 177 -3.68 -0.49 8.47
N ILE A 178 -2.69 -0.79 9.30
CA ILE A 178 -2.39 -0.02 10.51
C ILE A 178 -0.92 0.36 10.48
N LEU A 179 -0.65 1.65 10.46
CA LEU A 179 0.69 2.19 10.30
C LEU A 179 1.18 2.80 11.61
N GLY A 180 2.46 2.58 11.93
CA GLY A 180 3.13 3.16 13.07
C GLY A 180 3.70 4.53 12.72
N LYS A 181 2.94 5.60 12.93
CA LYS A 181 3.34 6.96 12.58
C LYS A 181 4.51 7.44 13.44
N PRO A 182 5.67 7.81 12.85
CA PRO A 182 6.83 8.29 13.59
C PRO A 182 6.54 9.57 14.40
N GLU A 183 5.75 10.48 13.84
CA GLU A 183 5.33 11.74 14.46
C GLU A 183 4.52 11.51 15.75
N ASP A 184 3.75 10.43 15.83
CA ASP A 184 2.95 10.04 16.98
C ASP A 184 3.72 9.14 17.96
N LYS A 185 5.03 8.89 17.70
CA LYS A 185 5.88 7.95 18.45
C LYS A 185 5.35 6.50 18.44
N GLU A 186 4.60 6.14 17.42
CA GLU A 186 4.00 4.82 17.26
C GLU A 186 4.87 3.87 16.44
N ASN A 187 5.99 4.35 15.89
CA ASN A 187 6.88 3.58 15.01
C ASN A 187 7.85 2.67 15.80
N ASN A 188 7.28 1.86 16.64
CA ASN A 188 7.98 0.80 17.39
C ASN A 188 6.99 -0.29 17.78
N THR A 189 7.49 -1.51 17.99
CA THR A 189 6.65 -2.70 18.24
C THR A 189 5.69 -2.53 19.43
N PRO A 190 6.12 -2.06 20.63
CA PRO A 190 5.19 -1.92 21.74
C PRO A 190 4.07 -0.90 21.50
N ALA A 191 4.39 0.24 20.85
CA ALA A 191 3.41 1.29 20.60
C ALA A 191 2.40 0.87 19.53
N LEU A 192 2.89 0.28 18.43
CA LEU A 192 2.03 -0.21 17.36
C LEU A 192 1.16 -1.38 17.84
N ALA A 193 1.69 -2.28 18.67
CA ALA A 193 0.90 -3.35 19.26
C ALA A 193 -0.23 -2.82 20.15
N ARG A 194 0.03 -1.78 20.97
CA ARG A 194 -1.03 -1.10 21.73
C ARG A 194 -2.09 -0.49 20.82
N LYS A 195 -1.70 0.14 19.72
CA LYS A 195 -2.63 0.71 18.73
C LYS A 195 -3.53 -0.36 18.11
N VAL A 196 -2.95 -1.47 17.65
CA VAL A 196 -3.70 -2.62 17.11
C VAL A 196 -4.65 -3.17 18.16
N ARG A 197 -4.19 -3.42 19.39
CA ARG A 197 -5.02 -3.89 20.51
C ARG A 197 -6.22 -2.96 20.76
N MET A 198 -6.00 -1.66 20.79
CA MET A 198 -7.07 -0.67 21.02
C MET A 198 -8.12 -0.68 19.89
N LYS A 199 -7.68 -0.88 18.64
CA LYS A 199 -8.59 -1.05 17.51
C LYS A 199 -9.45 -2.30 17.66
N LEU A 200 -8.85 -3.44 17.99
CA LEU A 200 -9.56 -4.71 18.20
C LEU A 200 -10.60 -4.60 19.33
N TYR A 201 -10.28 -3.93 20.43
CA TYR A 201 -11.25 -3.67 21.50
C TYR A 201 -12.40 -2.76 21.06
N ARG A 202 -12.10 -1.74 20.27
CA ARG A 202 -13.11 -0.84 19.70
C ARG A 202 -14.04 -1.58 18.76
N ASP A 203 -13.52 -2.51 17.98
CA ASP A 203 -14.27 -3.38 17.07
C ASP A 203 -14.96 -4.54 17.82
N LYS A 204 -14.86 -4.59 19.16
CA LYS A 204 -15.44 -5.64 20.03
C LYS A 204 -15.02 -7.06 19.64
N HIS A 205 -13.77 -7.21 19.21
CA HIS A 205 -13.25 -8.48 18.73
C HIS A 205 -13.09 -9.49 19.87
N ILE A 206 -13.60 -10.72 19.67
CA ILE A 206 -13.59 -11.83 20.65
C ILE A 206 -13.11 -13.15 20.05
N GLY A 207 -12.90 -13.21 18.74
CA GLY A 207 -12.58 -14.42 17.98
C GLY A 207 -11.15 -14.96 18.17
N GLY A 208 -10.30 -14.21 18.90
CA GLY A 208 -8.87 -14.50 19.02
C GLY A 208 -8.04 -13.87 17.91
N VAL A 209 -6.73 -13.75 18.12
CA VAL A 209 -5.82 -13.07 17.20
C VAL A 209 -4.68 -13.98 16.80
N ASP A 210 -4.53 -14.19 15.51
CA ASP A 210 -3.34 -14.82 14.95
C ASP A 210 -2.32 -13.71 14.62
N VAL A 211 -1.10 -13.88 15.11
CA VAL A 211 0.01 -12.94 14.90
C VAL A 211 1.02 -13.58 13.96
N THR A 212 1.22 -12.99 12.79
CA THR A 212 2.14 -13.49 11.78
C THR A 212 2.91 -12.34 11.12
N GLY A 213 3.79 -12.62 10.16
CA GLY A 213 4.54 -11.62 9.41
C GLY A 213 5.96 -12.08 9.09
N ASP A 214 6.90 -11.12 9.01
CA ASP A 214 8.29 -11.40 8.70
C ASP A 214 8.95 -12.27 9.79
N PRO A 215 9.47 -13.47 9.45
CA PRO A 215 10.23 -14.31 10.37
C PRO A 215 11.44 -13.60 11.00
N ALA A 216 11.98 -12.56 10.37
CA ALA A 216 13.05 -11.74 10.96
C ALA A 216 12.65 -11.09 12.29
N GLY A 217 11.36 -10.91 12.55
CA GLY A 217 10.86 -10.43 13.85
C GLY A 217 11.16 -11.33 15.04
N LEU A 218 11.58 -12.59 14.82
CA LEU A 218 12.08 -13.51 15.84
C LEU A 218 13.54 -13.25 16.25
N GLN A 219 14.25 -12.41 15.50
CA GLN A 219 15.66 -12.10 15.80
C GLN A 219 15.79 -11.42 17.16
N ARG A 220 16.80 -11.85 17.89
CA ARG A 220 17.16 -11.24 19.20
C ARG A 220 17.83 -9.89 18.94
N SER A 221 17.51 -8.92 19.78
CA SER A 221 18.24 -7.67 19.85
C SER A 221 19.16 -7.67 21.06
N THR A 222 20.37 -7.15 20.92
CA THR A 222 21.32 -7.00 22.04
C THR A 222 20.84 -5.99 23.10
N THR A 223 19.79 -5.24 22.80
CA THR A 223 19.18 -4.25 23.70
C THR A 223 18.00 -4.83 24.50
N ASN A 224 17.53 -6.04 24.16
CA ASN A 224 16.42 -6.68 24.84
C ASN A 224 16.92 -7.79 25.77
N GLU A 225 16.14 -8.10 26.79
CA GLU A 225 16.34 -9.27 27.65
C GLU A 225 16.28 -10.56 26.86
N ASP A 226 16.90 -11.63 27.39
CA ASP A 226 16.88 -12.95 26.76
C ASP A 226 15.44 -13.45 26.56
N GLY A 227 15.15 -13.92 25.35
CA GLY A 227 13.82 -14.41 24.96
C GLY A 227 12.86 -13.32 24.45
N VAL A 228 13.20 -12.04 24.58
CA VAL A 228 12.36 -10.94 24.10
C VAL A 228 12.64 -10.66 22.62
N ASN A 229 11.61 -10.79 21.81
CA ASN A 229 11.63 -10.42 20.39
C ASN A 229 10.33 -9.70 20.00
N ASN A 230 10.20 -9.25 18.76
CA ASN A 230 9.03 -8.49 18.34
C ASN A 230 7.71 -9.24 18.57
N TYR A 231 7.67 -10.54 18.30
CA TYR A 231 6.45 -11.34 18.45
C TYR A 231 6.07 -11.57 19.91
N THR A 232 7.04 -11.80 20.81
CA THR A 232 6.75 -11.90 22.25
C THR A 232 6.21 -10.59 22.79
N ILE A 233 6.78 -9.43 22.39
CA ILE A 233 6.28 -8.10 22.75
C ILE A 233 4.81 -7.90 22.30
N ILE A 234 4.46 -8.33 21.10
CA ILE A 234 3.09 -8.22 20.58
C ILE A 234 2.14 -9.08 21.42
N VAL A 235 2.49 -10.35 21.66
CA VAL A 235 1.67 -11.28 22.44
C VAL A 235 1.46 -10.76 23.86
N ASP A 236 2.51 -10.30 24.51
CA ASP A 236 2.44 -9.74 25.87
C ASP A 236 1.57 -8.46 25.90
N THR A 237 1.72 -7.61 24.88
CA THR A 237 0.90 -6.40 24.75
C THR A 237 -0.58 -6.74 24.54
N PHE A 238 -0.92 -7.75 23.76
CA PHE A 238 -2.31 -8.20 23.56
C PHE A 238 -2.88 -8.85 24.82
N GLY A 239 -2.03 -9.53 25.58
CA GLY A 239 -2.38 -10.18 26.85
C GLY A 239 -3.17 -11.48 26.70
N LYS A 240 -3.31 -12.20 27.80
CA LYS A 240 -3.97 -13.52 27.86
C LYS A 240 -5.52 -13.46 27.93
N GLY A 241 -6.13 -12.28 27.81
CA GLY A 241 -7.58 -12.07 27.93
C GLY A 241 -8.37 -12.51 26.69
N ILE A 242 -9.33 -11.69 26.26
CA ILE A 242 -10.26 -11.99 25.15
C ILE A 242 -9.53 -12.23 23.83
N LEU A 243 -8.45 -11.52 23.56
CA LEU A 243 -7.75 -11.57 22.27
C LEU A 243 -7.00 -12.88 22.04
N ARG A 244 -6.56 -13.58 23.10
CA ARG A 244 -5.91 -14.90 23.02
C ARG A 244 -4.92 -15.02 21.86
N PRO A 245 -3.87 -14.17 21.81
CA PRO A 245 -2.95 -14.11 20.68
C PRO A 245 -2.20 -15.43 20.49
N LYS A 246 -2.02 -15.84 19.22
CA LYS A 246 -1.25 -17.03 18.84
C LYS A 246 -0.26 -16.64 17.76
N ILE A 247 1.04 -16.96 17.97
CA ILE A 247 2.06 -16.74 16.95
C ILE A 247 1.95 -17.84 15.91
N LYS A 248 1.81 -17.45 14.65
CA LYS A 248 1.73 -18.33 13.48
C LYS A 248 2.70 -17.84 12.40
N LEU A 249 3.86 -18.45 12.30
CA LEU A 249 4.94 -18.01 11.42
C LEU A 249 5.40 -19.12 10.48
N LEU A 250 5.84 -18.70 9.31
CA LEU A 250 6.62 -19.55 8.42
C LEU A 250 7.98 -19.83 9.06
N ARG A 251 8.48 -21.06 8.95
CA ARG A 251 9.80 -21.44 9.49
C ARG A 251 10.95 -20.71 8.79
N LYS A 252 10.79 -20.46 7.50
CA LYS A 252 11.73 -19.72 6.65
C LYS A 252 10.97 -18.79 5.77
N GLN A 253 11.59 -17.66 5.45
CA GLN A 253 11.09 -16.74 4.45
C GLN A 253 11.03 -17.44 3.09
N PRO A 254 9.87 -17.46 2.40
CA PRO A 254 9.79 -18.01 1.06
C PRO A 254 10.64 -17.18 0.09
N PRO A 255 11.21 -17.80 -0.97
CA PRO A 255 11.91 -17.05 -2.01
C PRO A 255 11.04 -15.95 -2.58
N GLN A 256 11.57 -14.72 -2.70
CA GLN A 256 10.77 -13.53 -3.02
C GLN A 256 10.10 -13.64 -4.39
N ALA A 257 10.83 -14.03 -5.44
CA ALA A 257 10.26 -14.18 -6.77
C ALA A 257 9.08 -15.16 -6.76
N THR A 258 9.27 -16.36 -6.22
CA THR A 258 8.24 -17.41 -6.21
C THR A 258 7.01 -17.01 -5.39
N ARG A 259 7.18 -16.32 -4.24
CA ARG A 259 6.02 -15.88 -3.45
C ARG A 259 5.22 -14.78 -4.15
N CYS A 260 5.92 -13.85 -4.85
CA CYS A 260 5.25 -12.82 -5.64
C CYS A 260 4.46 -13.41 -6.82
N GLU A 261 5.03 -14.41 -7.51
CA GLU A 261 4.33 -15.15 -8.56
C GLU A 261 3.10 -15.87 -8.02
N PHE A 262 3.21 -16.55 -6.88
CA PHE A 262 2.06 -17.20 -6.25
C PHE A 262 0.96 -16.20 -5.89
N VAL A 263 1.29 -15.04 -5.37
CA VAL A 263 0.31 -13.98 -5.06
C VAL A 263 -0.40 -13.51 -6.32
N ASN A 264 0.31 -13.37 -7.45
CA ASN A 264 -0.29 -13.07 -8.75
C ASN A 264 -1.28 -14.15 -9.20
N GLU A 265 -0.92 -15.41 -9.03
CA GLU A 265 -1.83 -16.52 -9.35
C GLU A 265 -3.09 -16.49 -8.48
N VAL A 266 -2.95 -16.17 -7.19
CA VAL A 266 -4.13 -16.02 -6.30
C VAL A 266 -5.00 -14.83 -6.72
N PHE A 267 -4.42 -13.70 -7.13
CA PHE A 267 -5.18 -12.59 -7.72
C PHE A 267 -5.92 -13.01 -9.00
N ASN A 268 -5.35 -13.91 -9.78
CA ASN A 268 -5.98 -14.46 -10.99
C ASN A 268 -6.99 -15.57 -10.69
N GLY A 269 -7.22 -15.93 -9.43
CA GLY A 269 -8.22 -16.92 -9.02
C GLY A 269 -7.68 -18.34 -8.89
N TYR A 270 -6.38 -18.52 -8.62
CA TYR A 270 -5.76 -19.83 -8.44
C TYR A 270 -6.52 -20.70 -7.42
N GLU A 271 -6.84 -21.94 -7.84
CA GLU A 271 -7.66 -22.89 -7.07
C GLU A 271 -9.03 -22.34 -6.60
N GLY A 272 -9.52 -21.27 -7.24
CA GLY A 272 -10.79 -20.62 -6.89
C GLY A 272 -10.69 -19.66 -5.72
N TRP A 273 -9.48 -19.30 -5.26
CA TRP A 273 -9.28 -18.26 -4.26
C TRP A 273 -9.53 -16.86 -4.83
N GLU A 274 -10.12 -16.01 -4.02
CA GLU A 274 -10.40 -14.60 -4.32
C GLU A 274 -9.84 -13.72 -3.20
N ILE A 275 -9.13 -12.64 -3.59
CA ILE A 275 -8.65 -11.63 -2.64
C ILE A 275 -9.54 -10.40 -2.77
N GLN A 276 -10.06 -9.91 -1.64
CA GLN A 276 -10.79 -8.66 -1.55
C GLN A 276 -10.10 -7.75 -0.54
N ILE A 277 -9.85 -6.50 -0.93
CA ILE A 277 -9.10 -5.51 -0.16
C ILE A 277 -10.02 -4.32 0.11
N ASP A 278 -10.13 -3.89 1.36
CA ASP A 278 -10.85 -2.65 1.66
C ASP A 278 -10.15 -1.46 0.99
N ILE A 279 -10.93 -0.62 0.30
CA ILE A 279 -10.40 0.55 -0.42
C ILE A 279 -9.62 1.52 0.48
N LYS A 280 -9.80 1.44 1.80
CA LYS A 280 -9.04 2.21 2.78
C LYS A 280 -7.60 1.71 2.95
N CYS A 281 -7.24 0.51 2.45
CA CYS A 281 -5.88 -0.02 2.46
C CYS A 281 -5.03 0.62 1.35
N ARG A 282 -4.82 1.91 1.43
CA ARG A 282 -4.21 2.74 0.37
C ARG A 282 -2.73 2.47 0.18
N ARG A 283 -1.98 2.25 1.27
CA ARG A 283 -0.54 1.95 1.17
C ARG A 283 -0.31 0.56 0.59
N LEU A 284 -1.11 -0.43 0.98
CA LEU A 284 -1.09 -1.74 0.33
C LEU A 284 -1.39 -1.60 -1.17
N THR A 285 -2.43 -0.85 -1.52
CA THR A 285 -2.78 -0.60 -2.93
C THR A 285 -1.62 0.04 -3.68
N GLN A 286 -0.93 1.02 -3.09
CA GLN A 286 0.27 1.63 -3.68
C GLN A 286 1.40 0.61 -3.86
N ASP A 287 1.66 -0.24 -2.87
CA ASP A 287 2.65 -1.30 -2.98
C ASP A 287 2.33 -2.25 -4.13
N LEU A 288 1.06 -2.66 -4.28
CA LEU A 288 0.62 -3.57 -5.33
C LEU A 288 0.77 -2.97 -6.74
N ILE A 289 0.54 -1.67 -6.87
CA ILE A 289 0.58 -0.96 -8.15
C ILE A 289 2.02 -0.56 -8.53
N TYR A 290 2.81 -0.06 -7.56
CA TYR A 290 4.09 0.62 -7.87
C TYR A 290 5.34 -0.19 -7.58
N GLN A 291 5.21 -1.32 -6.91
CA GLN A 291 6.36 -2.19 -6.69
C GLN A 291 6.81 -2.78 -8.02
N LEU A 292 7.94 -2.32 -8.52
CA LEU A 292 8.53 -2.82 -9.77
C LEU A 292 9.26 -4.14 -9.54
N ARG A 293 9.35 -4.93 -10.62
CA ARG A 293 10.02 -6.22 -10.67
C ARG A 293 11.41 -6.07 -11.30
N ASN A 294 12.40 -6.72 -10.70
CA ASN A 294 13.70 -6.94 -11.31
C ASN A 294 13.62 -8.06 -12.36
N GLU A 295 14.66 -8.20 -13.18
CA GLU A 295 14.78 -9.27 -14.19
C GLU A 295 14.71 -10.68 -13.60
N ASP A 296 15.18 -10.86 -12.35
CA ASP A 296 15.13 -12.13 -11.62
C ASP A 296 13.79 -12.40 -10.93
N GLY A 297 12.77 -11.59 -11.19
CA GLY A 297 11.43 -11.70 -10.61
C GLY A 297 11.30 -11.16 -9.18
N THR A 298 12.37 -10.68 -8.56
CA THR A 298 12.32 -10.10 -7.22
C THR A 298 11.79 -8.66 -7.24
N LYS A 299 11.40 -8.13 -6.06
CA LYS A 299 10.98 -6.74 -5.91
C LYS A 299 12.17 -5.79 -6.09
N SER A 300 12.03 -4.81 -6.96
CA SER A 300 13.00 -3.74 -7.12
C SER A 300 12.98 -2.82 -5.90
N LYS A 301 14.17 -2.52 -5.36
CA LYS A 301 14.33 -1.68 -4.18
C LYS A 301 14.38 -0.21 -4.56
N HIS A 302 13.21 0.41 -4.73
CA HIS A 302 13.13 1.84 -4.96
C HIS A 302 13.39 2.62 -3.67
N LYS A 303 14.62 3.12 -3.52
CA LYS A 303 15.03 3.90 -2.34
C LYS A 303 14.81 5.38 -2.55
N VAL A 304 14.14 5.99 -1.59
CA VAL A 304 13.97 7.44 -1.47
C VAL A 304 14.68 7.95 -0.22
N THR A 305 15.02 9.24 -0.21
CA THR A 305 15.64 9.87 0.95
C THR A 305 14.59 10.75 1.64
N ASP A 306 14.35 10.50 2.91
CA ASP A 306 13.49 11.37 3.72
C ASP A 306 14.10 12.78 3.78
N PRO A 307 13.39 13.82 3.33
CA PRO A 307 13.93 15.17 3.28
C PRO A 307 14.18 15.79 4.67
N LYS A 308 13.53 15.28 5.72
CA LYS A 308 13.66 15.78 7.09
C LYS A 308 14.81 15.12 7.85
N THR A 309 14.95 13.82 7.68
CA THR A 309 15.91 13.01 8.45
C THR A 309 17.15 12.63 7.67
N GLY A 310 17.14 12.73 6.34
CA GLY A 310 18.20 12.27 5.44
C GLY A 310 18.32 10.74 5.35
N VAL A 311 17.45 10.00 6.02
CA VAL A 311 17.47 8.53 6.02
C VAL A 311 16.94 7.99 4.69
N LYS A 312 17.67 7.05 4.10
CA LYS A 312 17.23 6.32 2.90
C LYS A 312 16.36 5.14 3.31
N TYR A 313 15.21 5.00 2.69
CA TYR A 313 14.29 3.89 2.93
C TYR A 313 13.69 3.37 1.61
N GLU A 314 13.19 2.15 1.64
CA GLU A 314 12.42 1.55 0.53
C GLU A 314 11.00 2.11 0.55
N ARG A 315 10.60 2.74 -0.57
CA ARG A 315 9.31 3.44 -0.64
C ARG A 315 8.12 2.49 -0.65
N TYR A 316 8.25 1.35 -1.33
CA TYR A 316 7.21 0.36 -1.53
C TYR A 316 7.67 -1.02 -1.05
N GLY A 317 6.73 -1.94 -0.86
CA GLY A 317 7.00 -3.34 -0.60
C GLY A 317 6.63 -3.82 0.80
N HIS A 318 6.47 -2.94 1.77
CA HIS A 318 6.26 -3.31 3.18
C HIS A 318 4.93 -4.04 3.41
N LEU A 319 3.82 -3.47 2.97
CA LEU A 319 2.50 -4.08 3.13
C LEU A 319 2.27 -5.21 2.12
N SER A 320 2.87 -5.14 0.95
CA SER A 320 2.84 -6.25 0.01
C SER A 320 3.65 -7.45 0.51
N ASP A 321 4.74 -7.25 1.27
CA ASP A 321 5.42 -8.36 1.96
C ASP A 321 4.52 -8.99 3.03
N CYS A 322 3.74 -8.19 3.76
CA CYS A 322 2.72 -8.72 4.67
C CYS A 322 1.69 -9.59 3.93
N LEU A 323 1.20 -9.14 2.77
CA LEU A 323 0.27 -9.92 1.95
C LEU A 323 0.91 -11.24 1.47
N ASP A 324 2.16 -11.19 1.01
CA ASP A 324 2.92 -12.37 0.58
C ASP A 324 2.99 -13.41 1.72
N TYR A 325 3.38 -12.98 2.94
CA TYR A 325 3.47 -13.89 4.09
C TYR A 325 2.11 -14.45 4.51
N LEU A 326 1.07 -13.63 4.47
CA LEU A 326 -0.31 -14.05 4.74
C LEU A 326 -0.71 -15.21 3.83
N LEU A 327 -0.59 -15.01 2.52
CA LEU A 327 -1.05 -16.00 1.53
C LEU A 327 -0.19 -17.26 1.57
N CYS A 328 1.13 -17.14 1.63
CA CYS A 328 2.01 -18.32 1.73
C CYS A 328 1.76 -19.16 2.99
N PHE A 329 1.35 -18.54 4.11
CA PHE A 329 1.07 -19.27 5.34
C PHE A 329 -0.33 -19.86 5.38
N TYR A 330 -1.34 -19.05 5.11
CA TYR A 330 -2.75 -19.46 5.30
C TYR A 330 -3.32 -20.22 4.11
N LEU A 331 -2.80 -20.01 2.90
CA LEU A 331 -3.10 -20.82 1.72
C LEU A 331 -2.00 -21.87 1.48
N ARG A 332 -1.48 -22.44 2.55
CA ARG A 332 -0.31 -23.31 2.54
C ARG A 332 -0.43 -24.48 1.56
N ASP A 333 -1.57 -25.11 1.48
CA ASP A 333 -1.77 -26.28 0.61
C ASP A 333 -1.70 -25.84 -0.88
N SER A 334 -2.33 -24.73 -1.22
CA SER A 334 -2.23 -24.10 -2.55
C SER A 334 -0.80 -23.63 -2.85
N TRP A 335 -0.12 -23.05 -1.85
CA TRP A 335 1.29 -22.64 -1.96
C TRP A 335 2.22 -23.81 -2.28
N TYR A 336 2.07 -24.94 -1.57
CA TYR A 336 2.90 -26.13 -1.82
C TYR A 336 2.60 -26.75 -3.17
N LYS A 337 1.36 -26.82 -3.61
CA LYS A 337 1.01 -27.30 -4.95
C LYS A 337 1.63 -26.40 -6.01
N TYR A 338 1.49 -25.08 -5.88
CA TYR A 338 2.09 -24.12 -6.79
C TYR A 338 3.60 -24.30 -6.91
N LYS A 339 4.31 -24.34 -5.79
CA LYS A 339 5.76 -24.46 -5.73
C LYS A 339 6.28 -25.77 -6.32
N ASN A 340 5.53 -26.86 -6.23
CA ASN A 340 5.92 -28.19 -6.69
C ASN A 340 5.42 -28.51 -8.11
N GLY A 341 4.98 -27.53 -8.87
CA GLY A 341 4.56 -27.70 -10.26
C GLY A 341 3.23 -28.42 -10.44
N GLY A 342 2.35 -28.42 -9.44
CA GLY A 342 1.01 -29.00 -9.52
C GLY A 342 0.91 -30.52 -9.40
N ASP A 343 2.01 -31.27 -9.44
CA ASP A 343 2.02 -32.71 -9.24
C ASP A 343 2.17 -33.04 -7.74
N GLY A 344 1.01 -33.31 -7.12
CA GLY A 344 0.92 -33.58 -5.71
C GLY A 344 1.51 -34.94 -5.29
N ASN A 345 2.71 -34.90 -4.75
CA ASN A 345 3.12 -35.87 -3.74
C ASN A 345 3.37 -35.10 -2.45
N GLY A 346 2.36 -35.13 -1.59
CA GLY A 346 2.33 -34.37 -0.35
C GLY A 346 3.42 -34.81 0.62
N TYR A 347 4.41 -33.95 0.81
CA TYR A 347 5.21 -34.01 2.02
C TYR A 347 4.43 -33.28 3.12
N VAL A 348 3.91 -34.07 4.07
CA VAL A 348 3.37 -33.56 5.33
C VAL A 348 4.52 -32.92 6.11
N VAL A 349 4.69 -31.62 6.00
CA VAL A 349 5.57 -30.88 6.89
C VAL A 349 4.76 -30.51 8.13
N SER A 350 5.03 -31.19 9.22
CA SER A 350 4.43 -30.91 10.52
C SER A 350 4.60 -29.41 10.87
N THR A 351 3.48 -28.74 11.06
CA THR A 351 3.42 -27.39 11.63
C THR A 351 3.82 -27.49 13.10
N THR A 352 4.97 -26.97 13.47
CA THR A 352 5.25 -26.66 14.85
C THR A 352 4.57 -25.31 15.13
N VAL A 353 3.40 -25.38 15.76
CA VAL A 353 2.92 -24.24 16.55
C VAL A 353 3.94 -24.13 17.67
N ILE A 354 4.71 -23.06 17.70
CA ILE A 354 5.57 -22.77 18.84
C ILE A 354 4.60 -22.33 19.96
N GLN A 355 3.99 -23.31 20.62
CA GLN A 355 3.49 -23.15 21.97
C GLN A 355 4.68 -23.37 22.89
N GLU A 356 5.48 -22.34 23.13
CA GLU A 356 6.29 -22.32 24.31
C GLU A 356 5.35 -22.11 25.50
N GLY A 357 4.95 -23.20 26.10
CA GLY A 357 4.41 -23.20 27.44
C GLY A 357 5.52 -22.77 28.38
N PHE A 358 5.47 -21.55 28.86
CA PHE A 358 6.17 -21.18 30.08
C PHE A 358 5.42 -21.86 31.22
N SER A 359 5.93 -23.01 31.70
CA SER A 359 5.63 -23.52 33.02
C SER A 359 6.47 -22.76 34.04
N TYR A 360 5.81 -22.09 34.96
CA TYR A 360 6.40 -21.68 36.23
C TYR A 360 6.47 -22.87 37.17
#